data_cbbda2d4fa8fcc484d3f7cfafed24504
#
_entry.id   cbbda2d4fa8fcc484d3f7cfafed24504
#
_cell.length_a   1.000
_cell.length_b   1.000
_cell.length_c   1.000
_cell.angle_alpha   90.00
_cell.angle_beta   90.00
_cell.angle_gamma   90.00
#
_symmetry.space_group_name_H-M   'P 1'
#
loop_
_entity.id
_entity.type
_entity.pdbx_description
1 polymer ?
#
loop_
_entity_poly.entity_id
_entity_poly.type
_entity_poly.pdbx_seq_one_letter_code
_entity_poly.pdbx_strand_id
1 'polypeptide(L)'
;MSLLEEALLLQRAAHDLMYLGMDGSPIYSDDLSRRNSEVYRLTTTLYNSGTWGTTVEEQANVCLALLKGYSASFIDHGEKQQHVQEVLRRCWDTLDTLPSSLLKLRLLTACYGEVFDEPLADEAVLSLLPGISHRSRQNSKKRLTSFGMWWIILIRGKN
;
A
#
# COMPACT_ATOMS: atom_id res chain seq x y z
N MET A 1 -16.18 15.20 4.45
CA MET A 1 -15.85 13.76 4.23
C MET A 1 -14.91 13.34 5.36
N SER A 2 -15.15 12.21 5.98
CA SER A 2 -14.23 11.69 7.01
C SER A 2 -12.96 11.12 6.35
N LEU A 3 -11.89 11.04 7.12
CA LEU A 3 -10.62 10.46 6.65
C LEU A 3 -10.81 9.02 6.11
N LEU A 4 -11.64 8.24 6.79
CA LEU A 4 -11.97 6.89 6.34
C LEU A 4 -12.72 6.88 5.00
N GLU A 5 -13.67 7.81 4.80
CA GLU A 5 -14.38 7.93 3.52
C GLU A 5 -13.44 8.33 2.39
N GLU A 6 -12.50 9.25 2.65
CA GLU A 6 -11.46 9.63 1.67
C GLU A 6 -10.57 8.44 1.30
N ALA A 7 -10.12 7.69 2.30
CA ALA A 7 -9.31 6.49 2.08
C ALA A 7 -10.09 5.42 1.27
N LEU A 8 -11.34 5.18 1.59
CA LEU A 8 -12.18 4.22 0.86
C LEU A 8 -12.51 4.70 -0.57
N LEU A 9 -12.68 6.00 -0.77
CA LEU A 9 -12.86 6.57 -2.10
C LEU A 9 -11.62 6.33 -2.97
N LEU A 10 -10.43 6.62 -2.44
CA LEU A 10 -9.17 6.37 -3.15
C LEU A 10 -8.98 4.88 -3.45
N GLN A 11 -9.27 3.99 -2.49
CA GLN A 11 -9.16 2.54 -2.74
C GLN A 11 -10.05 2.09 -3.89
N ARG A 12 -11.28 2.59 -3.99
CA ARG A 12 -12.20 2.31 -5.11
C ARG A 12 -11.68 2.87 -6.42
N ALA A 13 -11.29 4.14 -6.44
CA ALA A 13 -10.78 4.78 -7.66
C ALA A 13 -9.52 4.07 -8.19
N ALA A 14 -8.61 3.68 -7.30
CA ALA A 14 -7.42 2.91 -7.66
C ALA A 14 -7.77 1.52 -8.22
N HIS A 15 -8.71 0.82 -7.58
CA HIS A 15 -9.21 -0.47 -8.06
C HIS A 15 -9.82 -0.33 -9.46
N ASP A 16 -10.71 0.64 -9.66
CA ASP A 16 -11.38 0.84 -10.95
C ASP A 16 -10.40 1.20 -12.08
N LEU A 17 -9.31 1.88 -11.75
CA LEU A 17 -8.24 2.16 -12.71
C LEU A 17 -7.42 0.90 -13.03
N MET A 18 -7.03 0.13 -12.02
CA MET A 18 -6.21 -1.08 -12.19
C MET A 18 -6.93 -2.18 -12.99
N TYR A 19 -8.24 -2.28 -12.84
CA TYR A 19 -9.06 -3.30 -13.50
C TYR A 19 -9.81 -2.79 -14.74
N LEU A 20 -9.48 -1.58 -15.20
CA LEU A 20 -10.09 -1.01 -16.39
C LEU A 20 -9.87 -1.91 -17.61
N GLY A 21 -10.96 -2.28 -18.28
CA GLY A 21 -10.93 -3.14 -19.47
C GLY A 21 -10.77 -4.65 -19.18
N MET A 22 -10.66 -5.06 -17.93
CA MET A 22 -10.55 -6.50 -17.58
C MET A 22 -11.83 -7.30 -17.90
N ASP A 23 -12.96 -6.63 -18.02
CA ASP A 23 -14.25 -7.20 -18.44
C ASP A 23 -14.40 -7.35 -19.98
N GLY A 24 -13.36 -7.00 -20.75
CA GLY A 24 -13.37 -6.98 -22.20
C GLY A 24 -13.92 -5.71 -22.82
N SER A 25 -14.31 -4.72 -22.01
CA SER A 25 -14.74 -3.41 -22.50
C SER A 25 -13.58 -2.66 -23.17
N PRO A 26 -13.82 -1.87 -24.23
CA PRO A 26 -12.81 -1.07 -24.85
C PRO A 26 -12.30 0.02 -23.88
N ILE A 27 -11.00 0.24 -23.86
CA ILE A 27 -10.35 1.31 -23.09
C ILE A 27 -10.18 2.53 -23.98
N TYR A 28 -10.82 3.62 -23.61
CA TYR A 28 -10.66 4.92 -24.29
C TYR A 28 -9.57 5.74 -23.59
N SER A 29 -8.70 6.35 -24.38
CA SER A 29 -7.56 7.14 -23.86
C SER A 29 -7.98 8.26 -22.92
N ASP A 30 -9.09 8.93 -23.21
CA ASP A 30 -9.61 10.04 -22.42
C ASP A 30 -10.15 9.56 -21.06
N ASP A 31 -10.82 8.40 -21.03
CA ASP A 31 -11.29 7.81 -19.79
C ASP A 31 -10.14 7.31 -18.94
N LEU A 32 -9.16 6.65 -19.54
CA LEU A 32 -7.94 6.23 -18.86
C LEU A 32 -7.20 7.43 -18.26
N SER A 33 -6.98 8.47 -19.04
CA SER A 33 -6.30 9.69 -18.60
C SER A 33 -7.04 10.38 -17.45
N ARG A 34 -8.37 10.50 -17.56
CA ARG A 34 -9.21 11.10 -16.53
C ARG A 34 -9.14 10.30 -15.21
N ARG A 35 -9.28 8.97 -15.26
CA ARG A 35 -9.21 8.10 -14.08
C ARG A 35 -7.82 8.13 -13.45
N ASN A 36 -6.77 8.08 -14.25
CA ASN A 36 -5.40 8.17 -13.77
C ASN A 36 -5.13 9.50 -13.06
N SER A 37 -5.59 10.62 -13.63
CA SER A 37 -5.47 11.95 -13.03
C SER A 37 -6.25 12.05 -11.72
N GLU A 38 -7.44 11.45 -11.66
CA GLU A 38 -8.25 11.43 -10.44
C GLU A 38 -7.59 10.62 -9.33
N VAL A 39 -7.07 9.42 -9.63
CA VAL A 39 -6.33 8.60 -8.65
C VAL A 39 -5.10 9.35 -8.14
N TYR A 40 -4.33 9.97 -9.04
CA TYR A 40 -3.18 10.78 -8.66
C TYR A 40 -3.57 11.93 -7.73
N ARG A 41 -4.63 12.68 -8.09
CA ARG A 41 -5.14 13.80 -7.28
C ARG A 41 -5.57 13.35 -5.89
N LEU A 42 -6.35 12.27 -5.79
CA LEU A 42 -6.82 11.72 -4.50
C LEU A 42 -5.64 11.23 -3.65
N THR A 43 -4.68 10.54 -4.28
CA THR A 43 -3.48 10.04 -3.58
C THR A 43 -2.66 11.20 -3.00
N THR A 44 -2.39 12.20 -3.83
CA THR A 44 -1.61 13.37 -3.43
C THR A 44 -2.32 14.18 -2.34
N THR A 45 -3.64 14.36 -2.46
CA THR A 45 -4.44 15.06 -1.45
C THR A 45 -4.40 14.33 -0.11
N LEU A 46 -4.63 13.03 -0.11
CA LEU A 46 -4.61 12.22 1.11
C LEU A 46 -3.21 12.21 1.77
N TYR A 47 -2.15 12.02 0.97
CA TYR A 47 -0.78 12.04 1.48
C TYR A 47 -0.41 13.41 2.08
N ASN A 48 -0.68 14.49 1.36
CA ASN A 48 -0.33 15.85 1.78
C ASN A 48 -1.17 16.37 2.95
N SER A 49 -2.32 15.74 3.24
CA SER A 49 -3.09 16.07 4.45
C SER A 49 -2.29 15.81 5.73
N GLY A 50 -1.30 14.92 5.67
CA GLY A 50 -0.49 14.51 6.82
C GLY A 50 -1.29 13.77 7.90
N THR A 51 -2.55 13.45 7.64
CA THR A 51 -3.45 12.79 8.58
C THR A 51 -3.46 11.29 8.33
N TRP A 52 -3.05 10.51 9.33
CA TRP A 52 -2.90 9.06 9.21
C TRP A 52 -3.98 8.26 9.94
N GLY A 53 -4.88 8.94 10.64
CA GLY A 53 -5.94 8.33 11.44
C GLY A 53 -5.61 8.25 12.92
N THR A 54 -6.65 8.15 13.73
CA THR A 54 -6.56 8.06 15.20
C THR A 54 -6.64 6.63 15.71
N THR A 55 -7.33 5.77 14.97
CA THR A 55 -7.44 4.35 15.29
C THR A 55 -6.52 3.53 14.38
N VAL A 56 -6.14 2.33 14.82
CA VAL A 56 -5.31 1.40 14.03
C VAL A 56 -6.01 1.02 12.73
N GLU A 57 -7.34 0.89 12.75
CA GLU A 57 -8.13 0.58 11.57
C GLU A 57 -8.13 1.73 10.56
N GLU A 58 -8.27 2.99 11.02
CA GLU A 58 -8.15 4.15 10.15
C GLU A 58 -6.75 4.23 9.54
N GLN A 59 -5.70 4.06 10.35
CA GLN A 59 -4.32 4.05 9.88
C GLN A 59 -4.09 2.97 8.82
N ALA A 60 -4.61 1.77 9.04
CA ALA A 60 -4.51 0.67 8.08
C ALA A 60 -5.22 1.00 6.75
N ASN A 61 -6.40 1.61 6.81
CA ASN A 61 -7.15 2.00 5.60
C ASN A 61 -6.45 3.13 4.83
N VAL A 62 -5.87 4.11 5.53
CA VAL A 62 -5.09 5.19 4.90
C VAL A 62 -3.84 4.64 4.23
N CYS A 63 -3.07 3.79 4.92
CA CYS A 63 -1.90 3.14 4.36
C CYS A 63 -2.26 2.30 3.12
N LEU A 64 -3.30 1.49 3.21
CA LEU A 64 -3.79 0.68 2.09
C LEU A 64 -4.23 1.53 0.90
N ALA A 65 -4.95 2.62 1.15
CA ALA A 65 -5.38 3.55 0.12
C ALA A 65 -4.19 4.19 -0.61
N LEU A 66 -3.21 4.67 0.13
CA LEU A 66 -2.01 5.30 -0.43
C LEU A 66 -1.17 4.32 -1.25
N LEU A 67 -0.92 3.09 -0.75
CA LEU A 67 -0.20 2.07 -1.51
C LEU A 67 -0.92 1.74 -2.82
N LYS A 68 -2.24 1.54 -2.77
CA LYS A 68 -3.04 1.28 -3.98
C LYS A 68 -3.03 2.47 -4.93
N GLY A 69 -3.16 3.68 -4.42
CA GLY A 69 -3.14 4.90 -5.23
C GLY A 69 -1.82 5.09 -5.96
N TYR A 70 -0.69 4.94 -5.26
CA TYR A 70 0.64 5.00 -5.88
C TYR A 70 0.89 3.87 -6.86
N SER A 71 0.40 2.66 -6.57
CA SER A 71 0.55 1.51 -7.47
C SER A 71 -0.28 1.66 -8.75
N ALA A 72 -1.51 2.16 -8.64
CA ALA A 72 -2.42 2.31 -9.76
C ALA A 72 -2.07 3.50 -10.68
N SER A 73 -1.58 4.61 -10.13
CA SER A 73 -1.29 5.81 -10.91
C SER A 73 0.00 5.69 -11.72
N PHE A 74 -0.07 6.07 -13.00
CA PHE A 74 1.09 6.17 -13.88
C PHE A 74 1.83 7.50 -13.76
N ILE A 75 1.27 8.50 -13.05
CA ILE A 75 1.87 9.81 -12.87
C ILE A 75 2.94 9.71 -11.79
N ASP A 76 4.15 10.14 -12.15
CA ASP A 76 5.28 10.25 -11.24
C ASP A 76 6.04 11.55 -11.51
N HIS A 77 6.11 12.42 -10.51
CA HIS A 77 6.87 13.67 -10.58
C HIS A 77 8.23 13.55 -9.85
N GLY A 78 8.72 12.34 -9.65
CA GLY A 78 10.02 12.06 -9.02
C GLY A 78 9.97 11.86 -7.50
N GLU A 79 8.81 12.07 -6.87
CA GLU A 79 8.63 11.94 -5.41
C GLU A 79 7.97 10.61 -5.00
N LYS A 80 7.39 9.89 -5.96
CA LYS A 80 6.59 8.68 -5.72
C LYS A 80 7.34 7.65 -4.87
N GLN A 81 8.59 7.37 -5.21
CA GLN A 81 9.37 6.36 -4.51
C GLN A 81 9.60 6.74 -3.03
N GLN A 82 9.90 8.00 -2.76
CA GLN A 82 10.09 8.49 -1.39
C GLN A 82 8.79 8.39 -0.58
N HIS A 83 7.67 8.79 -1.17
CA HIS A 83 6.35 8.70 -0.53
C HIS A 83 5.96 7.26 -0.24
N VAL A 84 6.15 6.34 -1.19
CA VAL A 84 5.88 4.90 -1.00
C VAL A 84 6.73 4.33 0.13
N GLN A 85 8.02 4.68 0.23
CA GLN A 85 8.88 4.23 1.33
C GLN A 85 8.38 4.72 2.71
N GLU A 86 7.92 5.96 2.79
CA GLU A 86 7.33 6.48 4.03
C GLU A 86 6.04 5.74 4.40
N VAL A 87 5.15 5.54 3.41
CA VAL A 87 3.90 4.79 3.61
C VAL A 87 4.20 3.37 4.06
N LEU A 88 5.14 2.66 3.42
CA LEU A 88 5.54 1.31 3.81
C LEU A 88 6.04 1.25 5.26
N ARG A 89 6.86 2.20 5.69
CA ARG A 89 7.30 2.27 7.09
C ARG A 89 6.12 2.36 8.05
N ARG A 90 5.13 3.21 7.75
CA ARG A 90 3.90 3.33 8.56
C ARG A 90 3.04 2.08 8.51
N CYS A 91 3.01 1.40 7.36
CA CYS A 91 2.33 0.09 7.25
C CYS A 91 2.89 -0.92 8.25
N TRP A 92 4.22 -0.99 8.39
CA TRP A 92 4.85 -1.90 9.36
C TRP A 92 4.44 -1.61 10.79
N ASP A 93 4.48 -0.34 11.19
CA ASP A 93 4.08 0.07 12.53
C ASP A 93 2.59 -0.25 12.79
N THR A 94 1.75 -0.05 11.78
CA THR A 94 0.32 -0.37 11.85
C THR A 94 0.05 -1.86 11.90
N LEU A 95 0.73 -2.66 11.08
CA LEU A 95 0.58 -4.11 11.02
C LEU A 95 0.93 -4.81 12.34
N ASP A 96 1.87 -4.25 13.11
CA ASP A 96 2.22 -4.79 14.42
C ASP A 96 1.07 -4.77 15.42
N THR A 97 0.24 -3.77 15.35
CA THR A 97 -0.86 -3.55 16.29
C THR A 97 -2.22 -3.94 15.73
N LEU A 98 -2.33 -4.10 14.40
CA LEU A 98 -3.58 -4.48 13.74
C LEU A 98 -3.92 -5.96 14.05
N PRO A 99 -5.12 -6.25 14.56
CA PRO A 99 -5.55 -7.63 14.79
C PRO A 99 -5.68 -8.41 13.49
N SER A 100 -5.58 -9.73 13.56
CA SER A 100 -5.78 -10.62 12.40
C SER A 100 -7.19 -10.41 11.83
N SER A 101 -7.26 -9.96 10.58
CA SER A 101 -8.49 -9.54 9.92
C SER A 101 -8.29 -9.51 8.40
N LEU A 102 -9.39 -9.39 7.67
CA LEU A 102 -9.33 -9.19 6.22
C LEU A 102 -8.57 -7.89 5.85
N LEU A 103 -8.73 -6.83 6.65
CA LEU A 103 -8.00 -5.58 6.46
C LEU A 103 -6.49 -5.78 6.58
N LYS A 104 -6.06 -6.53 7.59
CA LYS A 104 -4.64 -6.89 7.78
C LYS A 104 -4.09 -7.67 6.58
N LEU A 105 -4.85 -8.66 6.09
CA LEU A 105 -4.46 -9.41 4.91
C LEU A 105 -4.34 -8.51 3.67
N ARG A 106 -5.29 -7.61 3.46
CA ARG A 106 -5.25 -6.64 2.34
C ARG A 106 -4.04 -5.72 2.43
N LEU A 107 -3.73 -5.22 3.63
CA LEU A 107 -2.57 -4.36 3.83
C LEU A 107 -1.25 -5.10 3.58
N LEU A 108 -1.13 -6.33 4.09
CA LEU A 108 0.03 -7.19 3.81
C LEU A 108 0.20 -7.46 2.32
N THR A 109 -0.88 -7.78 1.62
CA THR A 109 -0.85 -8.04 0.17
C THR A 109 -0.43 -6.79 -0.61
N ALA A 110 -0.89 -5.60 -0.20
CA ALA A 110 -0.50 -4.35 -0.83
C ALA A 110 1.00 -4.05 -0.60
N CYS A 111 1.51 -4.29 0.60
CA CYS A 111 2.94 -4.17 0.89
C CYS A 111 3.77 -5.15 0.06
N TYR A 112 3.29 -6.37 -0.12
CA TYR A 112 3.96 -7.38 -0.94
C TYR A 112 3.99 -7.01 -2.43
N GLY A 113 2.94 -6.39 -2.94
CA GLY A 113 2.88 -5.92 -4.34
C GLY A 113 3.86 -4.78 -4.64
N GLU A 114 4.19 -3.95 -3.64
CA GLU A 114 5.17 -2.87 -3.79
C GLU A 114 6.61 -3.33 -3.50
N VAL A 115 6.76 -4.26 -2.58
CA VAL A 115 8.04 -4.83 -2.19
C VAL A 115 7.95 -6.34 -2.35
N PHE A 116 8.63 -6.88 -3.36
CA PHE A 116 8.66 -8.33 -3.56
C PHE A 116 9.42 -8.97 -2.39
N ASP A 117 8.68 -9.44 -1.39
CA ASP A 117 9.21 -9.97 -0.13
C ASP A 117 8.48 -11.27 0.25
N GLU A 118 9.18 -12.40 0.16
CA GLU A 118 8.63 -13.72 0.53
C GLU A 118 8.13 -13.79 1.99
N PRO A 119 8.83 -13.21 2.99
CA PRO A 119 8.33 -13.19 4.36
C PRO A 119 6.97 -12.53 4.54
N LEU A 120 6.61 -11.54 3.69
CA LEU A 120 5.29 -10.92 3.70
C LEU A 120 4.20 -11.86 3.21
N ALA A 121 4.48 -12.64 2.17
CA ALA A 121 3.55 -13.65 1.68
C ALA A 121 3.29 -14.70 2.76
N ASP A 122 4.32 -15.16 3.46
CA ASP A 122 4.21 -16.10 4.58
C ASP A 122 3.39 -15.51 5.73
N GLU A 123 3.62 -14.25 6.08
CA GLU A 123 2.84 -13.56 7.11
C GLU A 123 1.37 -13.38 6.68
N ALA A 124 1.10 -13.10 5.40
CA ALA A 124 -0.26 -13.02 4.88
C ALA A 124 -1.00 -14.35 5.02
N VAL A 125 -0.35 -15.47 4.71
CA VAL A 125 -0.91 -16.81 4.90
C VAL A 125 -1.14 -17.10 6.38
N LEU A 126 -0.17 -16.80 7.25
CA LEU A 126 -0.29 -17.01 8.69
C LEU A 126 -1.40 -16.17 9.33
N SER A 127 -1.73 -15.01 8.76
CA SER A 127 -2.84 -14.17 9.23
C SER A 127 -4.22 -14.82 9.04
N LEU A 128 -4.31 -15.81 8.15
CA LEU A 128 -5.53 -16.58 7.90
C LEU A 128 -5.70 -17.75 8.87
N LEU A 129 -4.64 -18.14 9.59
CA LEU A 129 -4.64 -19.28 10.49
C LEU A 129 -4.87 -18.82 11.93
N PRO A 130 -6.00 -19.18 12.58
CA PRO A 130 -6.23 -18.85 13.97
C PRO A 130 -5.23 -19.58 14.89
N GLY A 131 -4.57 -18.84 15.79
CA GLY A 131 -3.79 -19.42 16.89
C GLY A 131 -2.27 -19.48 16.71
N ILE A 132 -1.68 -18.95 15.64
CA ILE A 132 -0.23 -18.92 15.48
C ILE A 132 0.37 -17.61 16.05
N SER A 133 1.25 -17.79 17.02
CA SER A 133 1.74 -16.82 17.98
C SER A 133 2.82 -15.86 17.42
N HIS A 134 2.94 -14.72 18.11
CA HIS A 134 3.85 -13.57 17.94
C HIS A 134 5.35 -13.86 17.74
N ARG A 135 5.82 -15.07 17.89
CA ARG A 135 7.26 -15.40 17.86
C ARG A 135 7.89 -15.27 16.46
N SER A 136 7.09 -15.43 15.42
CA SER A 136 7.56 -15.30 14.02
C SER A 136 7.75 -13.83 13.61
N ARG A 137 6.99 -12.90 14.19
CA ARG A 137 7.00 -11.46 13.84
C ARG A 137 8.30 -10.74 14.16
N GLN A 138 8.98 -11.10 15.27
CA GLN A 138 10.24 -10.43 15.63
C GLN A 138 11.41 -10.81 14.71
N ASN A 139 11.40 -12.02 14.17
CA ASN A 139 12.42 -12.45 13.22
C ASN A 139 12.23 -11.82 11.83
N SER A 140 10.98 -11.60 11.41
CA SER A 140 10.68 -10.91 10.14
C SER A 140 11.09 -9.44 10.18
N LYS A 141 10.87 -8.72 11.29
CA LYS A 141 11.33 -7.33 11.46
C LYS A 141 12.84 -7.17 11.34
N LYS A 142 13.62 -8.06 11.96
CA LYS A 142 15.09 -8.02 11.88
C LYS A 142 15.62 -8.31 10.47
N ARG A 143 14.93 -9.14 9.70
CA ARG A 143 15.29 -9.42 8.30
C ARG A 143 14.92 -8.25 7.37
N LEU A 144 13.78 -7.61 7.59
CA LEU A 144 13.30 -6.50 6.77
C LEU A 144 14.11 -5.22 6.91
N THR A 145 14.59 -4.88 8.12
CA THR A 145 15.51 -3.75 8.30
C THR A 145 16.85 -3.99 7.60
N SER A 146 17.30 -5.23 7.51
CA SER A 146 18.49 -5.63 6.75
C SER A 146 18.24 -5.57 5.23
N PHE A 147 17.08 -5.99 4.75
CA PHE A 147 16.71 -6.01 3.33
C PHE A 147 16.41 -4.61 2.77
N GLY A 148 15.78 -3.74 3.55
CA GLY A 148 15.55 -2.34 3.17
C GLY A 148 16.85 -1.60 2.88
N MET A 149 17.95 -1.90 3.60
CA MET A 149 19.29 -1.35 3.32
C MET A 149 19.87 -1.91 2.01
N TRP A 150 19.65 -3.17 1.67
CA TRP A 150 20.12 -3.78 0.43
C TRP A 150 19.44 -3.21 -0.80
N TRP A 151 18.14 -2.91 -0.72
CA TRP A 151 17.37 -2.31 -1.81
C TRP A 151 17.85 -0.88 -2.13
N ILE A 152 18.15 -0.10 -1.12
CA ILE A 152 18.71 1.26 -1.28
C ILE A 152 20.09 1.18 -1.98
N ILE A 153 20.88 0.17 -1.68
CA ILE A 153 22.20 -0.05 -2.31
C ILE A 153 22.06 -0.49 -3.77
N LEU A 154 21.09 -1.36 -4.09
CA LEU A 154 20.84 -1.85 -5.46
C LEU A 154 20.32 -0.75 -6.40
N ILE A 155 19.50 0.18 -5.89
CA ILE A 155 18.98 1.29 -6.70
C ILE A 155 20.05 2.38 -6.88
N ARG A 156 20.93 2.63 -5.89
CA ARG A 156 22.02 3.59 -6.01
C ARG A 156 23.20 3.13 -6.87
N GLY A 157 23.31 1.84 -7.15
CA GLY A 157 24.41 1.27 -7.95
C GLY A 157 24.17 1.26 -9.47
N LYS A 158 23.09 1.85 -9.98
CA LYS A 158 22.75 1.91 -11.41
C LYS A 158 22.73 3.32 -12.01
N ASN A 159 23.48 4.25 -11.43
CA ASN A 159 23.83 5.52 -12.10
C ASN A 159 25.33 5.62 -12.30
#